data_25dac636064da326fc6b7954e4264a76
#
_entry.id   25dac636064da326fc6b7954e4264a76
#
_cell.length_a   1.000
_cell.length_b   1.000
_cell.length_c   1.000
_cell.angle_alpha   90.00
_cell.angle_beta   90.00
_cell.angle_gamma   90.00
#
_symmetry.space_group_name_H-M   'P 1'
#
loop_
_entity.id
_entity.type
_entity.pdbx_description
1 polymer ?
#
loop_
_entity_poly.entity_id
_entity_poly.type
_entity_poly.pdbx_seq_one_letter_code
_entity_poly.pdbx_strand_id
1 'polypeptide(L)'
;MATVKDTKLEVSVKKNTDWQSGYDGLFVFRNDNAYDVLNWTLEYDFPENEAFTWFSEGDLVRKGIHVVMTPKDWNHIIKAGETKTIGFGGTKSLPTNLRFNQILPMVGSDPSLAKRGAWGPKVFAPYIDACAFPTPSLMEYYAKCGQKFFTLAFIVANGSNKAAWGGTIELQTQYLLDQIRQIRSVGGDVSVSFGGANGTELADVITDVDALVAEYSRVIDLYSLNRIDFDIEGGAVDSAKGVDIRNKAIALLNKKYPKLQITYCLPVLPIGLTLAGENLVRNARKNGAVIESFNGMSMDFGDSAAPEPEGRMGAYVIASCENLRSQVLSAGYSNPKIGTIPMIGVNDVQSEVFRITDAKKVYIFVQTTPWMSYAGFWSVNRDRPGKGTGANPFDSGIDQMPYDFTNTFQGRSSRSWPLHP
;
A
#
# COMPACT_ATOMS: atom_id res chain seq x y z
N MET A 1 -0.38 36.64 -19.40
CA MET A 1 -0.01 35.22 -19.47
C MET A 1 -0.01 34.71 -18.04
N ALA A 2 -0.82 33.70 -17.73
CA ALA A 2 -0.77 33.03 -16.42
C ALA A 2 0.07 31.76 -16.58
N THR A 3 0.94 31.47 -15.63
CA THR A 3 1.84 30.32 -15.64
C THR A 3 1.86 29.68 -14.26
N VAL A 4 1.81 28.37 -14.21
CA VAL A 4 2.11 27.57 -13.03
C VAL A 4 3.29 26.67 -13.34
N LYS A 5 4.20 26.53 -12.39
CA LYS A 5 5.38 25.69 -12.51
C LYS A 5 5.47 24.78 -11.30
N ASP A 6 5.47 23.49 -11.55
CA ASP A 6 5.74 22.48 -10.56
C ASP A 6 6.93 21.65 -11.02
N THR A 7 7.99 21.63 -10.20
CA THR A 7 9.26 20.96 -10.50
C THR A 7 9.83 21.33 -11.88
N LYS A 8 9.79 20.43 -12.86
CA LYS A 8 10.21 20.63 -14.24
C LYS A 8 9.04 20.56 -15.23
N LEU A 9 7.82 20.66 -14.74
CA LEU A 9 6.65 20.84 -15.58
C LEU A 9 6.17 22.28 -15.48
N GLU A 10 6.01 22.91 -16.62
CA GLU A 10 5.48 24.27 -16.73
C GLU A 10 4.17 24.23 -17.51
N VAL A 11 3.12 24.83 -16.93
CA VAL A 11 1.86 25.03 -17.62
C VAL A 11 1.57 26.52 -17.75
N SER A 12 1.28 26.95 -18.94
CA SER A 12 0.93 28.34 -19.24
C SER A 12 -0.31 28.40 -20.11
N VAL A 13 -0.98 29.54 -20.07
CA VAL A 13 -2.12 29.85 -20.94
C VAL A 13 -1.84 31.13 -21.72
N LYS A 14 -2.11 31.14 -23.03
CA LYS A 14 -1.94 32.28 -23.89
C LYS A 14 -3.02 32.39 -24.95
N LYS A 15 -3.30 33.61 -25.42
CA LYS A 15 -4.05 33.81 -26.68
C LYS A 15 -3.14 33.44 -27.86
N ASN A 16 -3.69 32.64 -28.77
CA ASN A 16 -3.03 32.27 -30.00
C ASN A 16 -3.45 33.22 -31.14
N THR A 17 -4.75 33.47 -31.27
CA THR A 17 -5.35 34.39 -32.21
C THR A 17 -6.38 35.24 -31.45
N ASP A 18 -6.49 36.53 -31.78
CA ASP A 18 -7.44 37.44 -31.13
C ASP A 18 -8.20 38.21 -32.21
N TRP A 19 -9.50 38.30 -32.09
CA TRP A 19 -10.40 39.03 -32.96
C TRP A 19 -11.48 39.74 -32.14
N GLN A 20 -12.21 40.70 -32.75
CA GLN A 20 -13.13 41.58 -32.01
C GLN A 20 -14.14 40.91 -31.12
N SER A 21 -14.63 39.72 -31.47
CA SER A 21 -15.68 38.99 -30.73
C SER A 21 -15.18 37.81 -29.94
N GLY A 22 -13.86 37.50 -29.93
CA GLY A 22 -13.31 36.36 -29.23
C GLY A 22 -11.85 36.09 -29.57
N TYR A 23 -11.35 34.94 -29.13
CA TYR A 23 -9.97 34.49 -29.35
C TYR A 23 -9.87 32.96 -29.35
N ASP A 24 -8.83 32.45 -29.98
CA ASP A 24 -8.33 31.12 -29.75
C ASP A 24 -7.24 31.17 -28.67
N GLY A 25 -7.38 30.32 -27.65
CA GLY A 25 -6.43 30.15 -26.57
C GLY A 25 -5.72 28.82 -26.63
N LEU A 26 -4.57 28.75 -26.02
CA LEU A 26 -3.81 27.52 -25.82
C LEU A 26 -3.38 27.39 -24.37
N PHE A 27 -3.67 26.23 -23.76
CA PHE A 27 -2.88 25.73 -22.66
C PHE A 27 -1.62 25.08 -23.23
N VAL A 28 -0.47 25.45 -22.71
CA VAL A 28 0.82 24.92 -23.13
C VAL A 28 1.45 24.20 -21.95
N PHE A 29 1.64 22.90 -22.08
CA PHE A 29 2.27 22.02 -21.10
C PHE A 29 3.68 21.72 -21.60
N ARG A 30 4.69 22.09 -20.83
CA ARG A 30 6.09 21.78 -21.14
C ARG A 30 6.64 20.87 -20.07
N ASN A 31 6.94 19.63 -20.45
CA ASN A 31 7.49 18.62 -19.54
C ASN A 31 9.00 18.49 -19.73
N ASP A 32 9.77 19.19 -18.90
CA ASP A 32 11.24 19.10 -18.87
C ASP A 32 11.74 17.98 -17.93
N ASN A 33 10.83 17.11 -17.43
CA ASN A 33 11.23 15.92 -16.68
C ASN A 33 11.81 14.86 -17.60
N ALA A 34 12.59 13.94 -17.02
CA ALA A 34 13.10 12.76 -17.72
C ALA A 34 12.06 11.62 -17.79
N TYR A 35 10.79 11.89 -17.45
CA TYR A 35 9.70 10.92 -17.40
C TYR A 35 8.39 11.51 -17.92
N ASP A 36 7.50 10.62 -18.36
CA ASP A 36 6.17 10.98 -18.84
C ASP A 36 5.27 11.42 -17.67
N VAL A 37 4.45 12.43 -17.89
CA VAL A 37 3.40 12.87 -16.97
C VAL A 37 2.09 12.23 -17.41
N LEU A 38 1.44 11.48 -16.51
CA LEU A 38 0.22 10.72 -16.78
C LEU A 38 -0.96 11.26 -15.98
N ASN A 39 -2.16 11.15 -16.54
CA ASN A 39 -3.43 11.42 -15.83
C ASN A 39 -3.41 12.74 -15.03
N TRP A 40 -2.97 13.78 -15.66
CA TRP A 40 -2.84 15.10 -15.07
C TRP A 40 -4.20 15.78 -14.87
N THR A 41 -4.26 16.74 -13.96
CA THR A 41 -5.37 17.68 -13.84
C THR A 41 -4.86 19.11 -13.85
N LEU A 42 -5.62 19.99 -14.48
CA LEU A 42 -5.36 21.44 -14.46
C LEU A 42 -6.55 22.15 -13.82
N GLU A 43 -6.29 22.83 -12.73
CA GLU A 43 -7.25 23.72 -12.09
C GLU A 43 -6.96 25.16 -12.47
N TYR A 44 -8.01 25.94 -12.68
CA TYR A 44 -7.89 27.36 -13.00
C TYR A 44 -9.17 28.10 -12.61
N ASP A 45 -9.04 29.43 -12.50
CA ASP A 45 -10.17 30.31 -12.30
C ASP A 45 -10.57 30.94 -13.63
N PHE A 46 -11.87 30.93 -13.91
CA PHE A 46 -12.48 31.50 -15.11
C PHE A 46 -13.80 32.17 -14.74
N PRO A 47 -14.10 33.43 -15.17
CA PRO A 47 -15.30 34.15 -14.76
C PRO A 47 -16.57 33.34 -14.93
N GLU A 48 -17.50 33.40 -13.96
CA GLU A 48 -18.73 32.58 -13.96
C GLU A 48 -19.62 32.82 -15.20
N ASN A 49 -19.61 34.03 -15.70
CA ASN A 49 -20.40 34.44 -16.88
C ASN A 49 -19.67 34.17 -18.19
N GLU A 50 -18.52 33.54 -18.15
CA GLU A 50 -17.75 33.13 -19.34
C GLU A 50 -17.63 31.62 -19.42
N ALA A 51 -17.65 31.10 -20.64
CA ALA A 51 -17.38 29.69 -20.95
C ALA A 51 -16.49 29.62 -22.18
N PHE A 52 -15.86 28.49 -22.39
CA PHE A 52 -15.20 28.25 -23.65
C PHE A 52 -16.24 28.17 -24.77
N THR A 53 -16.00 28.84 -25.86
CA THR A 53 -16.86 28.82 -27.06
C THR A 53 -16.72 27.48 -27.79
N TRP A 54 -15.56 26.85 -27.66
CA TRP A 54 -15.32 25.47 -28.05
C TRP A 54 -14.21 24.87 -27.17
N PHE A 55 -14.35 23.58 -26.86
CA PHE A 55 -13.36 22.77 -26.13
C PHE A 55 -13.71 21.28 -26.28
N SER A 56 -12.77 20.45 -26.65
CA SER A 56 -12.97 19.02 -26.88
C SER A 56 -11.91 18.11 -26.26
N GLU A 57 -10.83 18.69 -25.75
CA GLU A 57 -9.61 17.98 -25.35
C GLU A 57 -9.59 17.51 -23.89
N GLY A 58 -10.70 17.68 -23.16
CA GLY A 58 -10.79 17.28 -21.76
C GLY A 58 -12.22 17.32 -21.24
N ASP A 59 -12.40 16.86 -20.01
CA ASP A 59 -13.63 17.01 -19.23
C ASP A 59 -13.47 18.19 -18.27
N LEU A 60 -14.52 19.00 -18.16
CA LEU A 60 -14.53 20.19 -17.33
C LEU A 60 -15.56 20.05 -16.22
N VAL A 61 -15.14 20.23 -15.00
CA VAL A 61 -16.01 20.35 -13.82
C VAL A 61 -15.87 21.76 -13.26
N ARG A 62 -16.98 22.50 -13.17
CA ARG A 62 -16.98 23.89 -12.71
C ARG A 62 -17.76 24.04 -11.40
N LYS A 63 -17.19 24.84 -10.47
CA LYS A 63 -17.86 25.30 -9.26
C LYS A 63 -17.57 26.81 -9.05
N GLY A 64 -18.55 27.65 -9.37
CA GLY A 64 -18.34 29.11 -9.38
C GLY A 64 -17.30 29.49 -10.45
N ILE A 65 -16.32 30.29 -10.09
CA ILE A 65 -15.20 30.64 -10.96
C ILE A 65 -14.17 29.52 -11.11
N HIS A 66 -14.15 28.55 -10.22
CA HIS A 66 -13.16 27.48 -10.20
C HIS A 66 -13.53 26.37 -11.18
N VAL A 67 -12.60 25.99 -12.03
CA VAL A 67 -12.74 24.94 -13.06
C VAL A 67 -11.62 23.92 -12.89
N VAL A 68 -12.00 22.64 -12.93
CA VAL A 68 -11.07 21.50 -12.96
C VAL A 68 -11.17 20.86 -14.35
N MET A 69 -10.06 20.75 -15.04
CA MET A 69 -9.92 20.07 -16.32
C MET A 69 -9.17 18.75 -16.12
N THR A 70 -9.74 17.66 -16.62
CA THR A 70 -9.11 16.35 -16.71
C THR A 70 -8.91 15.95 -18.16
N PRO A 71 -7.83 15.23 -18.50
CA PRO A 71 -7.56 14.81 -19.88
C PRO A 71 -8.55 13.75 -20.37
N LYS A 72 -8.60 13.55 -21.66
CA LYS A 72 -9.23 12.40 -22.32
C LYS A 72 -8.22 11.25 -22.45
N ASP A 73 -8.70 10.05 -22.77
CA ASP A 73 -7.85 8.85 -22.91
C ASP A 73 -6.74 9.01 -23.94
N TRP A 74 -6.94 9.83 -24.98
CA TRP A 74 -5.93 10.03 -26.03
C TRP A 74 -4.87 11.09 -25.71
N ASN A 75 -5.09 11.94 -24.70
CA ASN A 75 -4.16 13.01 -24.35
C ASN A 75 -3.72 13.05 -22.89
N HIS A 76 -4.03 12.00 -22.14
CA HIS A 76 -3.69 11.88 -20.72
C HIS A 76 -2.18 11.76 -20.42
N ILE A 77 -1.35 11.60 -21.45
CA ILE A 77 0.11 11.49 -21.34
C ILE A 77 0.76 12.76 -21.91
N ILE A 78 1.69 13.35 -21.15
CA ILE A 78 2.64 14.37 -21.61
C ILE A 78 4.03 13.75 -21.51
N LYS A 79 4.62 13.38 -22.65
CA LYS A 79 5.89 12.64 -22.69
C LYS A 79 7.06 13.45 -22.13
N ALA A 80 8.11 12.75 -21.70
CA ALA A 80 9.38 13.35 -21.32
C ALA A 80 9.93 14.24 -22.44
N GLY A 81 10.25 15.50 -22.13
CA GLY A 81 10.73 16.47 -23.09
C GLY A 81 9.66 17.05 -24.05
N GLU A 82 8.39 16.63 -23.91
CA GLU A 82 7.31 17.09 -24.81
C GLU A 82 6.81 18.49 -24.42
N THR A 83 6.45 19.26 -25.45
CA THR A 83 5.57 20.42 -25.31
C THR A 83 4.22 20.10 -25.93
N LYS A 84 3.21 19.82 -25.10
CA LYS A 84 1.84 19.56 -25.52
C LYS A 84 1.00 20.84 -25.48
N THR A 85 0.12 21.02 -26.44
CA THR A 85 -0.83 22.13 -26.46
C THR A 85 -2.26 21.63 -26.50
N ILE A 86 -3.15 22.32 -25.78
CA ILE A 86 -4.59 22.07 -25.75
C ILE A 86 -5.28 23.37 -26.13
N GLY A 87 -6.03 23.33 -27.22
CA GLY A 87 -6.72 24.49 -27.78
C GLY A 87 -8.10 24.71 -27.15
N PHE A 88 -8.52 25.95 -27.05
CA PHE A 88 -9.86 26.35 -26.68
C PHE A 88 -10.25 27.71 -27.29
N GLY A 89 -11.54 27.93 -27.43
CA GLY A 89 -12.07 29.27 -27.82
C GLY A 89 -12.55 30.03 -26.61
N GLY A 90 -12.36 31.36 -26.62
CA GLY A 90 -12.87 32.24 -25.56
C GLY A 90 -13.38 33.56 -26.08
N THR A 91 -14.08 34.35 -25.25
CA THR A 91 -14.67 35.64 -25.65
C THR A 91 -13.94 36.84 -25.10
N LYS A 92 -13.54 36.85 -23.84
CA LYS A 92 -12.96 38.02 -23.16
C LYS A 92 -11.69 37.69 -22.39
N SER A 93 -11.86 36.89 -21.32
CA SER A 93 -10.82 36.63 -20.33
C SER A 93 -10.05 35.36 -20.65
N LEU A 94 -8.76 35.32 -20.29
CA LEU A 94 -8.00 34.08 -20.21
C LEU A 94 -8.20 33.43 -18.82
N PRO A 95 -8.13 32.10 -18.71
CA PRO A 95 -7.98 31.42 -17.44
C PRO A 95 -6.83 32.00 -16.61
N THR A 96 -7.03 32.10 -15.30
CA THR A 96 -6.08 32.61 -14.32
C THR A 96 -5.86 31.63 -13.19
N ASN A 97 -4.92 31.90 -12.30
CA ASN A 97 -4.65 31.08 -11.11
C ASN A 97 -4.49 29.60 -11.45
N LEU A 98 -3.70 29.30 -12.50
CA LEU A 98 -3.44 27.93 -12.92
C LEU A 98 -2.80 27.14 -11.78
N ARG A 99 -3.35 25.97 -11.50
CA ARG A 99 -2.80 24.98 -10.58
C ARG A 99 -2.76 23.65 -11.29
N PHE A 100 -1.59 23.09 -11.37
CA PHE A 100 -1.39 21.81 -12.02
C PHE A 100 -1.20 20.74 -10.96
N ASN A 101 -2.11 19.76 -10.95
CA ASN A 101 -1.98 18.58 -10.13
C ASN A 101 -1.48 17.45 -11.00
N GLN A 102 -0.25 17.06 -10.78
CA GLN A 102 0.39 15.98 -11.48
C GLN A 102 0.11 14.67 -10.76
N ILE A 103 -0.48 13.73 -11.46
CA ILE A 103 -0.43 12.33 -11.07
C ILE A 103 0.83 11.77 -11.74
N LEU A 104 1.83 11.43 -10.97
CA LEU A 104 3.17 11.12 -11.45
C LEU A 104 3.28 9.76 -12.19
N PRO A 105 4.31 9.53 -12.99
CA PRO A 105 4.36 8.47 -13.98
C PRO A 105 4.39 7.06 -13.40
N MET A 106 3.80 6.12 -14.12
CA MET A 106 4.07 4.71 -13.95
C MET A 106 5.47 4.41 -14.51
N VAL A 107 6.28 3.75 -13.69
CA VAL A 107 7.57 3.11 -13.99
C VAL A 107 8.83 3.91 -13.65
N GLY A 108 9.52 3.45 -12.63
CA GLY A 108 10.98 3.31 -12.50
C GLY A 108 11.89 4.54 -12.56
N SER A 109 11.38 5.71 -12.93
CA SER A 109 12.19 6.90 -13.21
C SER A 109 11.94 8.09 -12.29
N ASP A 110 11.02 8.00 -11.31
CA ASP A 110 10.80 9.07 -10.35
C ASP A 110 11.90 9.07 -9.26
N PRO A 111 12.82 10.06 -9.26
CA PRO A 111 13.88 10.11 -8.26
C PRO A 111 13.39 10.19 -6.82
N SER A 112 12.17 10.71 -6.58
CA SER A 112 11.58 10.80 -5.24
C SER A 112 11.21 9.42 -4.69
N LEU A 113 10.84 8.47 -5.56
CA LEU A 113 10.58 7.09 -5.18
C LEU A 113 11.86 6.27 -4.99
N ALA A 114 12.99 6.73 -5.51
CA ALA A 114 14.28 6.05 -5.35
C ALA A 114 14.87 6.22 -3.94
N LYS A 115 14.52 7.32 -3.25
CA LYS A 115 14.95 7.56 -1.87
C LYS A 115 14.06 6.75 -0.92
N ARG A 116 14.58 5.67 -0.39
CA ARG A 116 13.86 4.74 0.49
C ARG A 116 14.50 4.69 1.86
N GLY A 117 13.69 4.43 2.88
CA GLY A 117 14.20 4.04 4.18
C GLY A 117 14.88 2.67 4.11
N ALA A 118 15.93 2.47 4.91
CA ALA A 118 16.56 1.18 5.02
C ALA A 118 15.75 0.29 5.96
N TRP A 119 15.31 -0.86 5.46
CA TRP A 119 14.71 -1.91 6.26
C TRP A 119 15.80 -2.53 7.16
N GLY A 120 15.58 -2.49 8.46
CA GLY A 120 16.52 -3.09 9.42
C GLY A 120 16.52 -4.62 9.39
N PRO A 121 17.43 -5.27 10.12
CA PRO A 121 17.47 -6.72 10.22
C PRO A 121 16.28 -7.31 10.97
N LYS A 122 15.62 -6.51 11.78
CA LYS A 122 14.33 -6.78 12.44
C LYS A 122 13.37 -5.67 12.04
N VAL A 123 12.46 -6.02 11.15
CA VAL A 123 11.50 -5.10 10.57
C VAL A 123 10.30 -4.97 11.49
N PHE A 124 9.90 -3.74 11.80
CA PHE A 124 8.58 -3.45 12.33
C PHE A 124 7.80 -2.64 11.30
N ALA A 125 6.82 -3.27 10.67
CA ALA A 125 5.97 -2.65 9.65
C ALA A 125 4.52 -3.14 9.80
N PRO A 126 3.73 -2.49 10.65
CA PRO A 126 2.34 -2.88 10.86
C PRO A 126 1.51 -2.65 9.61
N TYR A 127 0.43 -3.43 9.48
CA TYR A 127 -0.50 -3.32 8.37
C TYR A 127 -1.37 -2.08 8.50
N ILE A 128 -1.69 -1.52 7.35
CA ILE A 128 -2.72 -0.50 7.18
C ILE A 128 -3.76 -1.06 6.22
N ASP A 129 -5.04 -1.07 6.63
CA ASP A 129 -6.14 -1.17 5.68
C ASP A 129 -6.14 0.11 4.83
N ALA A 130 -5.47 0.03 3.71
CA ALA A 130 -5.26 1.15 2.81
C ALA A 130 -6.55 1.55 2.05
N CYS A 131 -7.54 0.65 2.00
CA CYS A 131 -8.81 0.86 1.33
C CYS A 131 -9.91 1.37 2.29
N ALA A 132 -9.60 1.55 3.58
CA ALA A 132 -10.53 2.10 4.55
C ALA A 132 -10.98 3.52 4.19
N PHE A 133 -12.22 3.86 4.55
CA PHE A 133 -12.73 5.22 4.41
C PHE A 133 -12.98 5.84 5.80
N PRO A 134 -12.47 7.05 6.08
CA PRO A 134 -11.60 7.87 5.21
C PRO A 134 -10.24 7.22 4.93
N THR A 135 -9.65 7.54 3.78
CA THR A 135 -8.32 7.04 3.39
C THR A 135 -7.30 7.34 4.48
N PRO A 136 -6.57 6.34 5.01
CA PRO A 136 -5.59 6.56 6.05
C PRO A 136 -4.42 7.42 5.56
N SER A 137 -3.86 8.24 6.45
CA SER A 137 -2.73 9.11 6.15
C SER A 137 -1.44 8.59 6.77
N LEU A 138 -0.46 8.18 5.94
CA LEU A 138 0.85 7.71 6.40
C LEU A 138 1.60 8.80 7.18
N MET A 139 1.48 10.05 6.73
CA MET A 139 2.15 11.19 7.38
C MET A 139 1.48 11.56 8.69
N GLU A 140 0.17 11.34 8.86
CA GLU A 140 -0.49 11.51 10.15
C GLU A 140 0.05 10.50 11.18
N TYR A 141 0.19 9.22 10.81
CA TYR A 141 0.79 8.22 11.69
C TYR A 141 2.24 8.56 12.03
N TYR A 142 3.02 9.00 11.04
CA TYR A 142 4.39 9.46 11.30
C TYR A 142 4.43 10.63 12.29
N ALA A 143 3.59 11.64 12.10
CA ALA A 143 3.53 12.81 12.98
C ALA A 143 3.10 12.44 14.41
N LYS A 144 2.17 11.50 14.57
CA LYS A 144 1.60 11.13 15.87
C LYS A 144 2.41 10.10 16.65
N CYS A 145 3.05 9.15 15.99
CA CYS A 145 3.79 8.06 16.66
C CYS A 145 5.15 7.75 16.07
N GLY A 146 5.62 8.52 15.07
CA GLY A 146 6.92 8.31 14.43
C GLY A 146 7.02 7.06 13.58
N GLN A 147 5.90 6.36 13.31
CA GLN A 147 5.90 5.17 12.45
C GLN A 147 6.08 5.57 11.00
N LYS A 148 7.03 4.93 10.31
CA LYS A 148 7.40 5.28 8.94
C LYS A 148 7.65 4.08 8.03
N PHE A 149 7.47 2.86 8.52
CA PHE A 149 7.49 1.63 7.74
C PHE A 149 6.15 0.94 7.86
N PHE A 150 5.49 0.62 6.75
CA PHE A 150 4.13 0.09 6.75
C PHE A 150 3.99 -1.04 5.74
N THR A 151 3.05 -1.95 6.00
CA THR A 151 2.54 -2.89 5.00
C THR A 151 1.15 -2.41 4.58
N LEU A 152 1.01 -2.01 3.32
CA LEU A 152 -0.24 -1.49 2.77
C LEU A 152 -1.07 -2.65 2.23
N ALA A 153 -2.29 -2.80 2.73
CA ALA A 153 -3.20 -3.91 2.47
C ALA A 153 -4.47 -3.41 1.75
N PHE A 154 -5.00 -4.03 0.74
CA PHE A 154 -4.51 -5.16 -0.02
C PHE A 154 -4.69 -4.95 -1.53
N ILE A 155 -3.80 -5.54 -2.34
CA ILE A 155 -4.01 -5.68 -3.77
C ILE A 155 -4.65 -7.03 -4.05
N VAL A 156 -5.78 -7.01 -4.73
CA VAL A 156 -6.52 -8.21 -5.21
C VAL A 156 -6.95 -8.02 -6.66
N ALA A 157 -7.54 -9.05 -7.25
CA ALA A 157 -8.07 -8.98 -8.61
C ALA A 157 -9.34 -8.12 -8.67
N ASN A 158 -9.43 -7.25 -9.68
CA ASN A 158 -10.68 -6.58 -10.04
C ASN A 158 -11.55 -7.46 -10.97
N GLY A 159 -12.71 -6.96 -11.37
CA GLY A 159 -13.63 -7.67 -12.27
C GLY A 159 -13.07 -8.04 -13.65
N SER A 160 -11.88 -7.51 -14.01
CA SER A 160 -11.16 -7.85 -15.26
C SER A 160 -9.88 -8.67 -15.00
N ASN A 161 -9.75 -9.27 -13.83
CA ASN A 161 -8.58 -10.05 -13.40
C ASN A 161 -7.27 -9.21 -13.40
N LYS A 162 -7.36 -7.92 -13.08
CA LYS A 162 -6.23 -7.02 -12.97
C LYS A 162 -5.99 -6.63 -11.51
N ALA A 163 -4.73 -6.40 -11.17
CA ALA A 163 -4.35 -5.91 -9.85
C ALA A 163 -5.00 -4.55 -9.55
N ALA A 164 -5.71 -4.46 -8.42
CA ALA A 164 -6.37 -3.25 -7.94
C ALA A 164 -6.40 -3.24 -6.41
N TRP A 165 -6.40 -2.05 -5.81
CA TRP A 165 -6.58 -1.90 -4.37
C TRP A 165 -8.03 -2.27 -3.99
N GLY A 166 -8.16 -3.23 -3.06
CA GLY A 166 -9.46 -3.76 -2.65
C GLY A 166 -10.32 -4.30 -3.80
N GLY A 167 -9.72 -4.59 -4.95
CA GLY A 167 -10.41 -5.03 -6.16
C GLY A 167 -11.21 -3.95 -6.89
N THR A 168 -11.18 -2.71 -6.44
CA THR A 168 -12.03 -1.62 -6.96
C THR A 168 -11.26 -0.36 -7.36
N ILE A 169 -10.13 -0.05 -6.70
CA ILE A 169 -9.35 1.15 -7.02
C ILE A 169 -8.21 0.73 -7.97
N GLU A 170 -8.34 1.15 -9.20
CA GLU A 170 -7.44 0.80 -10.29
C GLU A 170 -6.03 1.38 -10.12
N LEU A 171 -4.98 0.65 -10.52
CA LEU A 171 -3.59 1.09 -10.40
C LEU A 171 -3.29 2.38 -11.16
N GLN A 172 -3.96 2.61 -12.30
CA GLN A 172 -3.79 3.84 -13.09
C GLN A 172 -4.21 5.10 -12.35
N THR A 173 -5.00 4.99 -11.28
CA THR A 173 -5.29 6.14 -10.40
C THR A 173 -4.10 6.56 -9.55
N GLN A 174 -3.04 5.72 -9.51
CA GLN A 174 -1.84 5.93 -8.70
C GLN A 174 -2.14 6.15 -7.20
N TYR A 175 -3.19 5.47 -6.74
CA TYR A 175 -3.65 5.55 -5.36
C TYR A 175 -2.49 5.37 -4.38
N LEU A 176 -2.41 6.20 -3.35
CA LEU A 176 -1.37 6.29 -2.31
C LEU A 176 0.05 6.70 -2.79
N LEU A 177 0.28 6.92 -4.09
CA LEU A 177 1.64 7.20 -4.60
C LEU A 177 2.27 8.43 -3.92
N ASP A 178 1.49 9.51 -3.73
CA ASP A 178 1.98 10.71 -3.06
C ASP A 178 2.28 10.47 -1.57
N GLN A 179 1.46 9.67 -0.91
CA GLN A 179 1.71 9.29 0.48
C GLN A 179 3.00 8.47 0.62
N ILE A 180 3.26 7.55 -0.33
CA ILE A 180 4.49 6.77 -0.38
C ILE A 180 5.71 7.67 -0.59
N ARG A 181 5.61 8.69 -1.44
CA ARG A 181 6.68 9.69 -1.60
C ARG A 181 6.94 10.46 -0.32
N GLN A 182 5.87 10.94 0.31
CA GLN A 182 5.97 11.72 1.54
C GLN A 182 6.63 10.89 2.64
N ILE A 183 6.22 9.65 2.85
CA ILE A 183 6.83 8.79 3.89
C ILE A 183 8.30 8.46 3.57
N ARG A 184 8.65 8.27 2.30
CA ARG A 184 10.03 8.09 1.85
C ARG A 184 10.89 9.34 2.06
N SER A 185 10.32 10.53 1.92
CA SER A 185 11.04 11.81 2.15
C SER A 185 11.52 11.97 3.59
N VAL A 186 10.84 11.35 4.55
CA VAL A 186 11.22 11.32 5.97
C VAL A 186 12.02 10.06 6.36
N GLY A 187 12.51 9.31 5.37
CA GLY A 187 13.33 8.11 5.58
C GLY A 187 12.53 6.87 5.96
N GLY A 188 11.27 6.81 5.56
CA GLY A 188 10.42 5.63 5.66
C GLY A 188 10.35 4.84 4.36
N ASP A 189 9.56 3.78 4.34
CA ASP A 189 9.23 2.99 3.15
C ASP A 189 7.96 2.16 3.38
N VAL A 190 7.47 1.53 2.32
CA VAL A 190 6.30 0.66 2.37
C VAL A 190 6.56 -0.71 1.74
N SER A 191 5.90 -1.72 2.26
CA SER A 191 5.59 -2.99 1.59
C SER A 191 4.17 -2.93 1.07
N VAL A 192 3.87 -3.58 -0.05
CA VAL A 192 2.49 -3.78 -0.52
C VAL A 192 2.15 -5.25 -0.37
N SER A 193 0.98 -5.53 0.22
CA SER A 193 0.48 -6.88 0.44
C SER A 193 -0.57 -7.25 -0.61
N PHE A 194 -0.44 -8.45 -1.16
CA PHE A 194 -1.36 -9.07 -2.10
C PHE A 194 -2.19 -10.12 -1.38
N GLY A 195 -3.49 -10.16 -1.63
CA GLY A 195 -4.41 -11.12 -1.03
C GLY A 195 -5.29 -10.51 0.07
N GLY A 196 -5.28 -11.11 1.26
CA GLY A 196 -6.13 -10.73 2.39
C GLY A 196 -7.46 -11.49 2.42
N ALA A 197 -8.25 -11.28 3.48
CA ALA A 197 -9.52 -11.99 3.72
C ALA A 197 -10.60 -11.71 2.67
N ASN A 198 -10.56 -10.52 2.07
CA ASN A 198 -11.60 -10.05 1.15
C ASN A 198 -11.10 -9.89 -0.27
N GLY A 199 -11.97 -10.20 -1.23
CA GLY A 199 -11.65 -10.14 -2.66
C GLY A 199 -11.12 -11.47 -3.20
N THR A 200 -10.56 -11.42 -4.41
CA THR A 200 -10.05 -12.62 -5.10
C THR A 200 -8.53 -12.47 -5.29
N GLU A 201 -7.76 -13.42 -4.79
CA GLU A 201 -6.32 -13.42 -4.97
C GLU A 201 -5.98 -13.60 -6.47
N LEU A 202 -4.96 -12.86 -6.94
CA LEU A 202 -4.64 -12.80 -8.37
C LEU A 202 -4.30 -14.17 -8.97
N ALA A 203 -3.60 -15.05 -8.24
CA ALA A 203 -3.24 -16.39 -8.73
C ALA A 203 -4.42 -17.34 -8.83
N ASP A 204 -5.56 -17.05 -8.22
CA ASP A 204 -6.77 -17.87 -8.35
C ASP A 204 -7.52 -17.60 -9.66
N VAL A 205 -7.28 -16.42 -10.28
CA VAL A 205 -7.96 -16.02 -11.53
C VAL A 205 -7.01 -15.84 -12.71
N ILE A 206 -5.72 -15.57 -12.48
CA ILE A 206 -4.70 -15.50 -13.54
C ILE A 206 -3.92 -16.81 -13.57
N THR A 207 -4.25 -17.66 -14.50
CA THR A 207 -3.71 -19.02 -14.57
C THR A 207 -2.43 -19.16 -15.41
N ASP A 208 -2.07 -18.13 -16.14
CA ASP A 208 -0.80 -18.01 -16.85
C ASP A 208 0.25 -17.35 -15.95
N VAL A 209 1.39 -18.02 -15.79
CA VAL A 209 2.44 -17.57 -14.86
C VAL A 209 3.06 -16.23 -15.29
N ASP A 210 3.30 -16.04 -16.60
CA ASP A 210 3.92 -14.83 -17.11
C ASP A 210 2.96 -13.62 -17.01
N ALA A 211 1.66 -13.86 -17.27
CA ALA A 211 0.62 -12.86 -17.05
C ALA A 211 0.51 -12.46 -15.56
N LEU A 212 0.62 -13.42 -14.65
CA LEU A 212 0.61 -13.13 -13.21
C LEU A 212 1.85 -12.35 -12.79
N VAL A 213 3.03 -12.71 -13.28
CA VAL A 213 4.27 -11.93 -13.08
C VAL A 213 4.12 -10.52 -13.61
N ALA A 214 3.47 -10.32 -14.76
CA ALA A 214 3.22 -9.00 -15.33
C ALA A 214 2.34 -8.15 -14.39
N GLU A 215 1.26 -8.71 -13.82
CA GLU A 215 0.39 -7.98 -12.88
C GLU A 215 1.11 -7.64 -11.57
N TYR A 216 1.85 -8.56 -10.97
CA TYR A 216 2.68 -8.24 -9.79
C TYR A 216 3.73 -7.18 -10.12
N SER A 217 4.36 -7.27 -11.30
CA SER A 217 5.36 -6.29 -11.73
C SER A 217 4.77 -4.89 -11.89
N ARG A 218 3.54 -4.76 -12.39
CA ARG A 218 2.86 -3.45 -12.50
C ARG A 218 2.79 -2.74 -11.15
N VAL A 219 2.48 -3.47 -10.06
CA VAL A 219 2.43 -2.91 -8.71
C VAL A 219 3.84 -2.57 -8.21
N ILE A 220 4.79 -3.49 -8.38
CA ILE A 220 6.19 -3.32 -7.97
C ILE A 220 6.79 -2.09 -8.65
N ASP A 221 6.62 -1.98 -9.96
CA ASP A 221 7.18 -0.90 -10.77
C ASP A 221 6.51 0.44 -10.46
N LEU A 222 5.15 0.47 -10.37
CA LEU A 222 4.41 1.69 -10.07
C LEU A 222 4.87 2.36 -8.77
N TYR A 223 5.00 1.58 -7.70
CA TYR A 223 5.38 2.09 -6.39
C TYR A 223 6.89 1.98 -6.14
N SER A 224 7.67 1.53 -7.13
CA SER A 224 9.12 1.27 -7.01
C SER A 224 9.44 0.47 -5.75
N LEU A 225 8.79 -0.68 -5.57
CA LEU A 225 8.90 -1.46 -4.34
C LEU A 225 10.21 -2.25 -4.28
N ASN A 226 10.78 -2.35 -3.08
CA ASN A 226 11.85 -3.28 -2.76
C ASN A 226 11.41 -4.35 -1.75
N ARG A 227 10.14 -4.28 -1.31
CA ARG A 227 9.50 -5.26 -0.47
C ARG A 227 8.03 -5.42 -0.85
N ILE A 228 7.59 -6.67 -0.95
CA ILE A 228 6.19 -7.05 -1.13
C ILE A 228 5.85 -8.19 -0.17
N ASP A 229 4.57 -8.36 0.06
CA ASP A 229 4.03 -9.37 0.93
C ASP A 229 2.90 -10.13 0.23
N PHE A 230 2.75 -11.40 0.51
CA PHE A 230 1.65 -12.24 0.07
C PHE A 230 0.88 -12.73 1.30
N ASP A 231 -0.25 -12.11 1.53
CA ASP A 231 -1.18 -12.47 2.59
C ASP A 231 -2.20 -13.46 2.03
N ILE A 232 -1.94 -14.74 2.25
CA ILE A 232 -2.69 -15.82 1.62
C ILE A 232 -3.51 -16.54 2.67
N GLU A 233 -4.83 -16.40 2.56
CA GLU A 233 -5.75 -16.90 3.55
C GLU A 233 -7.03 -17.49 2.91
N GLY A 234 -7.90 -18.05 3.73
CA GLY A 234 -9.13 -18.66 3.27
C GLY A 234 -8.89 -19.75 2.22
N GLY A 235 -9.72 -19.77 1.17
CA GLY A 235 -9.62 -20.74 0.09
C GLY A 235 -8.35 -20.66 -0.75
N ALA A 236 -7.67 -19.52 -0.76
CA ALA A 236 -6.43 -19.32 -1.52
C ALA A 236 -5.23 -20.12 -0.96
N VAL A 237 -5.27 -20.50 0.33
CA VAL A 237 -4.26 -21.39 0.94
C VAL A 237 -4.43 -22.84 0.44
N ASP A 238 -5.69 -23.27 0.27
CA ASP A 238 -6.05 -24.63 -0.16
C ASP A 238 -6.03 -24.81 -1.69
N SER A 239 -5.99 -23.71 -2.45
CA SER A 239 -5.98 -23.71 -3.91
C SER A 239 -4.68 -24.26 -4.47
N ALA A 240 -4.57 -25.59 -4.63
CA ALA A 240 -3.34 -26.22 -5.12
C ALA A 240 -2.83 -25.61 -6.44
N LYS A 241 -3.73 -25.23 -7.35
CA LYS A 241 -3.38 -24.55 -8.61
C LYS A 241 -2.90 -23.12 -8.36
N GLY A 242 -3.63 -22.34 -7.59
CA GLY A 242 -3.26 -20.96 -7.25
C GLY A 242 -1.91 -20.91 -6.51
N VAL A 243 -1.71 -21.80 -5.54
CA VAL A 243 -0.45 -21.96 -4.83
C VAL A 243 0.72 -22.25 -5.77
N ASP A 244 0.55 -23.20 -6.71
CA ASP A 244 1.63 -23.58 -7.63
C ASP A 244 1.98 -22.45 -8.62
N ILE A 245 0.97 -21.79 -9.17
CA ILE A 245 1.14 -20.65 -10.09
C ILE A 245 1.81 -19.47 -9.37
N ARG A 246 1.34 -19.11 -8.17
CA ARG A 246 1.91 -18.03 -7.37
C ARG A 246 3.37 -18.29 -7.05
N ASN A 247 3.72 -19.48 -6.59
CA ASN A 247 5.09 -19.83 -6.24
C ASN A 247 6.03 -19.84 -7.46
N LYS A 248 5.57 -20.27 -8.64
CA LYS A 248 6.30 -20.10 -9.90
C LYS A 248 6.49 -18.63 -10.27
N ALA A 249 5.44 -17.82 -10.12
CA ALA A 249 5.55 -16.38 -10.36
C ALA A 249 6.53 -15.71 -9.40
N ILE A 250 6.53 -16.06 -8.12
CA ILE A 250 7.51 -15.56 -7.13
C ILE A 250 8.93 -15.93 -7.55
N ALA A 251 9.19 -17.15 -7.99
CA ALA A 251 10.51 -17.54 -8.45
C ALA A 251 10.98 -16.74 -9.68
N LEU A 252 10.08 -16.34 -10.56
CA LEU A 252 10.39 -15.43 -11.67
C LEU A 252 10.59 -13.99 -11.21
N LEU A 253 9.79 -13.50 -10.25
CA LEU A 253 9.98 -12.17 -9.64
C LEU A 253 11.34 -12.06 -8.94
N ASN A 254 11.78 -13.10 -8.22
CA ASN A 254 13.12 -13.13 -7.61
C ASN A 254 14.25 -12.97 -8.65
N LYS A 255 14.09 -13.53 -9.85
CA LYS A 255 15.04 -13.36 -10.95
C LYS A 255 14.95 -11.96 -11.57
N LYS A 256 13.73 -11.47 -11.79
CA LYS A 256 13.48 -10.17 -12.42
C LYS A 256 13.90 -9.01 -11.52
N TYR A 257 13.69 -9.15 -10.21
CA TYR A 257 14.00 -8.14 -9.20
C TYR A 257 14.92 -8.70 -8.10
N PRO A 258 16.23 -8.84 -8.33
CA PRO A 258 17.14 -9.55 -7.40
C PRO A 258 17.26 -8.93 -6.00
N LYS A 259 16.83 -7.69 -5.83
CA LYS A 259 16.86 -6.98 -4.53
C LYS A 259 15.49 -6.91 -3.84
N LEU A 260 14.44 -7.44 -4.49
CA LEU A 260 13.10 -7.46 -3.94
C LEU A 260 13.02 -8.48 -2.82
N GLN A 261 12.60 -8.04 -1.65
CA GLN A 261 12.29 -8.91 -0.53
C GLN A 261 10.82 -9.32 -0.61
N ILE A 262 10.58 -10.61 -0.62
CA ILE A 262 9.24 -11.19 -0.72
C ILE A 262 8.92 -11.93 0.57
N THR A 263 7.79 -11.61 1.20
CA THR A 263 7.31 -12.26 2.42
C THR A 263 6.00 -13.00 2.16
N TYR A 264 5.76 -14.06 2.93
CA TYR A 264 4.46 -14.67 3.07
C TYR A 264 3.85 -14.31 4.42
N CYS A 265 2.58 -13.96 4.44
CA CYS A 265 1.74 -13.91 5.63
C CYS A 265 0.71 -15.03 5.52
N LEU A 266 0.71 -15.94 6.47
CA LEU A 266 -0.07 -17.19 6.40
C LEU A 266 -0.84 -17.42 7.71
N PRO A 267 -2.07 -17.95 7.64
CA PRO A 267 -2.82 -18.35 8.83
C PRO A 267 -2.04 -19.40 9.64
N VAL A 268 -1.97 -19.18 10.94
CA VAL A 268 -1.35 -20.10 11.88
C VAL A 268 -2.25 -20.34 13.10
N LEU A 269 -2.11 -21.49 13.71
CA LEU A 269 -2.57 -21.79 15.05
C LEU A 269 -1.40 -21.72 16.03
N PRO A 270 -1.61 -21.80 17.35
CA PRO A 270 -0.49 -21.92 18.28
C PRO A 270 0.45 -23.09 17.99
N ILE A 271 -0.05 -24.14 17.32
CA ILE A 271 0.72 -25.30 16.84
C ILE A 271 1.37 -25.08 15.45
N GLY A 272 1.28 -23.88 14.88
CA GLY A 272 1.85 -23.50 13.57
C GLY A 272 0.85 -23.55 12.42
N LEU A 273 1.36 -23.78 11.21
CA LEU A 273 0.56 -23.86 9.97
C LEU A 273 -0.42 -25.04 9.99
N THR A 274 -1.55 -24.84 9.34
CA THR A 274 -2.41 -25.94 8.90
C THR A 274 -1.70 -26.79 7.83
N LEU A 275 -2.24 -27.96 7.52
CA LEU A 275 -1.70 -28.82 6.44
C LEU A 275 -1.63 -28.09 5.08
N ALA A 276 -2.63 -27.25 4.79
CA ALA A 276 -2.65 -26.45 3.57
C ALA A 276 -1.49 -25.43 3.55
N GLY A 277 -1.26 -24.73 4.66
CA GLY A 277 -0.12 -23.83 4.81
C GLY A 277 1.23 -24.53 4.68
N GLU A 278 1.40 -25.70 5.27
CA GLU A 278 2.62 -26.50 5.09
C GLU A 278 2.82 -26.92 3.62
N ASN A 279 1.76 -27.31 2.92
CA ASN A 279 1.82 -27.67 1.50
C ASN A 279 2.20 -26.46 0.65
N LEU A 280 1.70 -25.27 0.97
CA LEU A 280 2.09 -24.02 0.29
C LEU A 280 3.59 -23.77 0.48
N VAL A 281 4.12 -23.88 1.69
CA VAL A 281 5.54 -23.67 1.99
C VAL A 281 6.43 -24.72 1.27
N ARG A 282 6.03 -26.00 1.28
CA ARG A 282 6.73 -27.05 0.51
C ARG A 282 6.71 -26.77 -0.99
N ASN A 283 5.57 -26.32 -1.52
CA ASN A 283 5.44 -25.96 -2.93
C ASN A 283 6.32 -24.78 -3.29
N ALA A 284 6.42 -23.73 -2.43
CA ALA A 284 7.32 -22.60 -2.61
C ALA A 284 8.78 -23.09 -2.72
N ARG A 285 9.20 -23.95 -1.81
CA ARG A 285 10.54 -24.56 -1.84
C ARG A 285 10.79 -25.36 -3.11
N LYS A 286 9.82 -26.19 -3.52
CA LYS A 286 9.88 -27.01 -4.75
C LYS A 286 10.06 -26.17 -6.00
N ASN A 287 9.35 -25.03 -6.09
CA ASN A 287 9.41 -24.13 -7.25
C ASN A 287 10.61 -23.16 -7.21
N GLY A 288 11.42 -23.18 -6.17
CA GLY A 288 12.58 -22.31 -6.05
C GLY A 288 12.23 -20.86 -5.72
N ALA A 289 11.05 -20.61 -5.15
CA ALA A 289 10.67 -19.31 -4.64
C ALA A 289 11.56 -18.94 -3.44
N VAL A 290 12.21 -17.78 -3.52
CA VAL A 290 13.02 -17.23 -2.42
C VAL A 290 12.14 -16.33 -1.58
N ILE A 291 11.93 -16.73 -0.34
CA ILE A 291 11.08 -16.02 0.64
C ILE A 291 11.97 -15.42 1.72
N GLU A 292 11.87 -14.11 1.91
CA GLU A 292 12.65 -13.37 2.93
C GLU A 292 12.22 -13.73 4.34
N SER A 293 10.91 -13.80 4.61
CA SER A 293 10.37 -14.31 5.87
C SER A 293 8.98 -14.92 5.69
N PHE A 294 8.68 -15.94 6.50
CA PHE A 294 7.35 -16.48 6.66
C PHE A 294 6.74 -15.87 7.91
N ASN A 295 5.68 -15.09 7.74
CA ASN A 295 5.01 -14.39 8.83
C ASN A 295 3.72 -15.12 9.17
N GLY A 296 3.49 -15.40 10.46
CA GLY A 296 2.24 -16.00 10.91
C GLY A 296 1.18 -14.92 11.18
N MET A 297 -0.03 -15.07 10.64
CA MET A 297 -1.21 -14.36 11.13
C MET A 297 -1.58 -14.96 12.49
N SER A 298 -0.96 -14.43 13.55
CA SER A 298 -1.06 -14.95 14.92
C SER A 298 -2.26 -14.31 15.63
N MET A 299 -3.46 -14.61 15.13
CA MET A 299 -4.75 -14.09 15.55
C MET A 299 -5.85 -15.10 15.23
N ASP A 300 -7.04 -14.91 15.79
CA ASP A 300 -8.26 -15.66 15.48
C ASP A 300 -8.07 -17.18 15.51
N PHE A 301 -7.35 -17.66 16.54
CA PHE A 301 -7.00 -19.07 16.69
C PHE A 301 -8.22 -19.97 16.94
N GLY A 302 -9.28 -19.40 17.54
CA GLY A 302 -10.47 -20.10 17.98
C GLY A 302 -10.32 -20.76 19.36
N ASP A 303 -11.44 -20.89 20.07
CA ASP A 303 -11.49 -21.34 21.47
C ASP A 303 -10.85 -22.73 21.71
N SER A 304 -10.89 -23.60 20.70
CA SER A 304 -10.28 -24.94 20.81
C SER A 304 -8.74 -24.91 20.73
N ALA A 305 -8.17 -23.98 19.96
CA ALA A 305 -6.73 -23.85 19.77
C ALA A 305 -6.09 -22.88 20.77
N ALA A 306 -6.85 -21.90 21.24
CA ALA A 306 -6.43 -20.93 22.25
C ALA A 306 -7.42 -20.90 23.43
N PRO A 307 -7.54 -21.97 24.23
CA PRO A 307 -8.41 -21.99 25.40
C PRO A 307 -7.96 -20.98 26.45
N GLU A 308 -8.91 -20.27 27.07
CA GLU A 308 -8.65 -19.25 28.09
C GLU A 308 -7.68 -18.15 27.59
N PRO A 309 -8.03 -17.42 26.49
CA PRO A 309 -7.08 -16.53 25.83
C PRO A 309 -6.75 -15.26 26.63
N GLU A 310 -7.54 -14.90 27.66
CA GLU A 310 -7.35 -13.69 28.45
C GLU A 310 -5.94 -13.64 29.09
N GLY A 311 -5.15 -12.62 28.71
CA GLY A 311 -3.76 -12.43 29.16
C GLY A 311 -2.76 -13.48 28.67
N ARG A 312 -3.19 -14.40 27.77
CA ARG A 312 -2.37 -15.48 27.22
C ARG A 312 -2.10 -15.32 25.71
N MET A 313 -2.73 -14.37 25.03
CA MET A 313 -2.57 -14.19 23.59
C MET A 313 -1.10 -14.03 23.20
N GLY A 314 -0.30 -13.29 23.97
CA GLY A 314 1.13 -13.17 23.69
C GLY A 314 1.89 -14.51 23.74
N ALA A 315 1.50 -15.43 24.62
CA ALA A 315 2.09 -16.77 24.66
C ALA A 315 1.69 -17.63 23.46
N TYR A 316 0.42 -17.56 23.03
CA TYR A 316 -0.06 -18.25 21.83
C TYR A 316 0.62 -17.73 20.56
N VAL A 317 0.82 -16.41 20.44
CA VAL A 317 1.58 -15.79 19.36
C VAL A 317 3.03 -16.30 19.32
N ILE A 318 3.70 -16.39 20.46
CA ILE A 318 5.08 -16.93 20.55
C ILE A 318 5.10 -18.39 20.12
N ALA A 319 4.20 -19.21 20.65
CA ALA A 319 4.10 -20.63 20.29
C ALA A 319 3.86 -20.81 18.78
N SER A 320 2.99 -20.00 18.17
CA SER A 320 2.76 -20.06 16.72
C SER A 320 4.02 -19.76 15.91
N CYS A 321 4.87 -18.82 16.34
CA CYS A 321 6.13 -18.51 15.68
C CYS A 321 7.15 -19.67 15.78
N GLU A 322 7.26 -20.30 16.94
CA GLU A 322 8.18 -21.43 17.18
C GLU A 322 7.78 -22.64 16.35
N ASN A 323 6.48 -22.96 16.30
CA ASN A 323 5.96 -24.07 15.50
C ASN A 323 6.02 -23.78 14.01
N LEU A 324 5.69 -22.56 13.56
CA LEU A 324 5.86 -22.13 12.18
C LEU A 324 7.32 -22.32 11.73
N ARG A 325 8.29 -21.90 12.56
CA ARG A 325 9.73 -22.11 12.25
C ARG A 325 10.05 -23.59 12.09
N SER A 326 9.59 -24.43 12.98
CA SER A 326 9.82 -25.87 12.93
C SER A 326 9.27 -26.50 11.65
N GLN A 327 8.07 -26.09 11.23
CA GLN A 327 7.43 -26.58 10.01
C GLN A 327 8.17 -26.07 8.74
N VAL A 328 8.61 -24.81 8.72
CA VAL A 328 9.39 -24.26 7.60
C VAL A 328 10.75 -24.95 7.48
N LEU A 329 11.41 -25.27 8.61
CA LEU A 329 12.63 -26.11 8.61
C LEU A 329 12.34 -27.50 8.04
N SER A 330 11.23 -28.14 8.44
CA SER A 330 10.80 -29.45 7.94
C SER A 330 10.44 -29.43 6.44
N ALA A 331 10.07 -28.25 5.90
CA ALA A 331 9.88 -28.06 4.45
C ALA A 331 11.19 -27.88 3.67
N GLY A 332 12.35 -27.91 4.35
CA GLY A 332 13.67 -27.92 3.72
C GLY A 332 14.36 -26.55 3.61
N TYR A 333 13.89 -25.54 4.33
CA TYR A 333 14.60 -24.25 4.46
C TYR A 333 15.67 -24.37 5.55
N SER A 334 16.91 -24.00 5.26
CA SER A 334 18.04 -24.21 6.17
C SER A 334 18.15 -23.18 7.31
N ASN A 335 17.68 -21.98 7.10
CA ASN A 335 17.72 -20.91 8.11
C ASN A 335 16.57 -19.92 7.88
N PRO A 336 15.32 -20.37 8.06
CA PRO A 336 14.18 -19.53 7.77
C PRO A 336 14.09 -18.38 8.76
N LYS A 337 13.80 -17.19 8.22
CA LYS A 337 13.37 -16.05 9.00
C LYS A 337 11.87 -16.10 9.18
N ILE A 338 11.43 -15.78 10.38
CA ILE A 338 10.02 -15.81 10.79
C ILE A 338 9.59 -14.41 11.22
N GLY A 339 8.33 -14.11 10.97
CA GLY A 339 7.65 -12.93 11.48
C GLY A 339 6.31 -13.26 12.11
N THR A 340 5.69 -12.25 12.70
CA THR A 340 4.37 -12.39 13.34
C THR A 340 3.51 -11.16 13.12
N ILE A 341 2.22 -11.40 12.92
CA ILE A 341 1.20 -10.38 12.72
C ILE A 341 0.01 -10.72 13.63
N PRO A 342 0.00 -10.32 14.91
CA PRO A 342 -1.20 -10.41 15.75
C PRO A 342 -2.25 -9.35 15.35
N MET A 343 -3.52 -9.60 15.64
CA MET A 343 -4.58 -8.61 15.60
C MET A 343 -4.65 -7.91 16.96
N ILE A 344 -4.51 -6.60 16.98
CA ILE A 344 -4.47 -5.81 18.21
C ILE A 344 -5.86 -5.58 18.79
N GLY A 345 -5.97 -5.65 20.12
CA GLY A 345 -7.24 -5.49 20.82
C GLY A 345 -8.16 -6.71 20.65
N VAL A 346 -9.45 -6.45 20.52
CA VAL A 346 -10.48 -7.49 20.32
C VAL A 346 -10.35 -8.06 18.91
N ASN A 347 -10.21 -9.38 18.79
CA ASN A 347 -10.10 -10.10 17.53
C ASN A 347 -11.50 -10.41 16.95
N ASP A 348 -11.57 -10.96 15.73
CA ASP A 348 -12.84 -11.43 15.15
C ASP A 348 -13.39 -12.61 15.96
N VAL A 349 -12.52 -13.48 16.50
CA VAL A 349 -12.85 -14.38 17.59
C VAL A 349 -12.90 -13.58 18.90
N GLN A 350 -14.10 -13.18 19.31
CA GLN A 350 -14.31 -12.18 20.37
C GLN A 350 -13.76 -12.55 21.75
N SER A 351 -13.55 -13.83 22.02
CA SER A 351 -12.87 -14.31 23.24
C SER A 351 -11.39 -13.96 23.27
N GLU A 352 -10.79 -13.73 22.10
CA GLU A 352 -9.39 -13.40 21.94
C GLU A 352 -9.18 -11.87 21.98
N VAL A 353 -8.45 -11.42 23.01
CA VAL A 353 -8.11 -10.00 23.17
C VAL A 353 -6.60 -9.87 23.34
N PHE A 354 -5.95 -9.37 22.29
CA PHE A 354 -4.51 -9.10 22.32
C PHE A 354 -4.25 -7.75 22.97
N ARG A 355 -3.67 -7.75 24.17
CA ARG A 355 -3.48 -6.56 25.00
C ARG A 355 -2.06 -5.98 24.87
N ILE A 356 -1.86 -4.76 25.38
CA ILE A 356 -0.53 -4.12 25.45
C ILE A 356 0.48 -4.99 26.22
N THR A 357 0.05 -5.72 27.23
CA THR A 357 0.90 -6.68 27.97
C THR A 357 1.36 -7.84 27.09
N ASP A 358 0.53 -8.29 26.16
CA ASP A 358 0.87 -9.33 25.19
C ASP A 358 1.83 -8.77 24.13
N ALA A 359 1.56 -7.56 23.65
CA ALA A 359 2.46 -6.86 22.72
C ALA A 359 3.88 -6.71 23.29
N LYS A 360 4.01 -6.38 24.58
CA LYS A 360 5.31 -6.30 25.25
C LYS A 360 6.06 -7.64 25.28
N LYS A 361 5.35 -8.74 25.57
CA LYS A 361 5.93 -10.11 25.54
C LYS A 361 6.42 -10.45 24.13
N VAL A 362 5.58 -10.22 23.12
CA VAL A 362 5.91 -10.48 21.72
C VAL A 362 7.06 -9.60 21.25
N TYR A 363 7.07 -8.30 21.58
CA TYR A 363 8.18 -7.41 21.28
C TYR A 363 9.50 -7.94 21.82
N ILE A 364 9.56 -8.30 23.11
CA ILE A 364 10.78 -8.85 23.72
C ILE A 364 11.21 -10.12 22.99
N PHE A 365 10.28 -11.05 22.73
CA PHE A 365 10.57 -12.27 21.99
C PHE A 365 11.16 -11.99 20.61
N VAL A 366 10.56 -11.08 19.84
CA VAL A 366 11.07 -10.68 18.52
C VAL A 366 12.49 -10.10 18.63
N GLN A 367 12.73 -9.22 19.61
CA GLN A 367 14.04 -8.58 19.76
C GLN A 367 15.14 -9.54 20.19
N THR A 368 14.82 -10.52 21.06
CA THR A 368 15.80 -11.43 21.65
C THR A 368 16.01 -12.73 20.87
N THR A 369 15.11 -13.06 19.95
CA THR A 369 15.16 -14.31 19.17
C THR A 369 15.88 -14.08 17.83
N PRO A 370 17.03 -14.73 17.57
CA PRO A 370 17.86 -14.42 16.38
C PRO A 370 17.17 -14.67 15.03
N TRP A 371 16.30 -15.66 14.94
CA TRP A 371 15.59 -16.02 13.71
C TRP A 371 14.29 -15.23 13.48
N MET A 372 13.82 -14.47 14.45
CA MET A 372 12.73 -13.50 14.24
C MET A 372 13.27 -12.29 13.47
N SER A 373 12.63 -11.93 12.37
CA SER A 373 13.05 -10.84 11.50
C SER A 373 11.96 -9.81 11.21
N TYR A 374 10.70 -10.14 11.50
CA TYR A 374 9.58 -9.26 11.21
C TYR A 374 8.55 -9.27 12.35
N ALA A 375 8.03 -8.10 12.63
CA ALA A 375 6.83 -7.91 13.42
C ALA A 375 5.91 -6.91 12.69
N GLY A 376 4.66 -7.25 12.62
CA GLY A 376 3.58 -6.35 12.22
C GLY A 376 2.43 -6.54 13.19
N PHE A 377 1.30 -5.96 12.86
CA PHE A 377 0.00 -6.25 13.48
C PHE A 377 -1.13 -5.75 12.57
N TRP A 378 -2.29 -6.35 12.68
CA TRP A 378 -3.53 -5.88 12.09
C TRP A 378 -4.28 -5.03 13.11
N SER A 379 -4.50 -3.70 12.93
CA SER A 379 -3.88 -2.79 11.97
C SER A 379 -3.64 -1.43 12.64
N VAL A 380 -2.84 -0.55 12.03
CA VAL A 380 -2.61 0.81 12.56
C VAL A 380 -3.91 1.60 12.62
N ASN A 381 -4.84 1.36 11.69
CA ASN A 381 -6.18 1.96 11.72
C ASN A 381 -6.88 1.72 13.06
N ARG A 382 -6.62 0.55 13.68
CA ARG A 382 -7.21 0.11 14.95
C ARG A 382 -6.43 0.55 16.20
N ASP A 383 -5.20 1.07 16.06
CA ASP A 383 -4.36 1.39 17.22
C ASP A 383 -4.83 2.67 17.95
N ARG A 384 -6.06 2.62 18.41
CA ARG A 384 -6.79 3.65 19.14
C ARG A 384 -7.67 3.01 20.22
N PRO A 385 -7.99 3.75 21.30
CA PRO A 385 -8.90 3.25 22.34
C PRO A 385 -10.29 3.00 21.77
N GLY A 386 -10.93 1.94 22.24
CA GLY A 386 -12.30 1.59 21.90
C GLY A 386 -13.03 0.97 23.09
N LYS A 387 -14.35 0.87 22.98
CA LYS A 387 -15.22 0.24 23.96
C LYS A 387 -16.24 -0.63 23.21
N GLY A 388 -15.81 -1.77 22.73
CA GLY A 388 -16.67 -2.65 21.97
C GLY A 388 -16.54 -4.09 22.43
N THR A 389 -17.53 -4.92 22.11
CA THR A 389 -17.53 -6.36 22.33
C THR A 389 -17.13 -7.15 21.10
N GLY A 390 -16.83 -6.46 19.98
CA GLY A 390 -16.44 -7.06 18.71
C GLY A 390 -15.33 -6.28 18.03
N ALA A 391 -14.72 -6.88 17.02
CA ALA A 391 -13.70 -6.24 16.21
C ALA A 391 -14.26 -5.00 15.49
N ASN A 392 -13.48 -3.93 15.50
CA ASN A 392 -13.81 -2.66 14.86
C ASN A 392 -12.65 -2.25 13.94
N PRO A 393 -12.89 -1.83 12.68
CA PRO A 393 -11.81 -1.42 11.78
C PRO A 393 -11.07 -0.14 12.21
N PHE A 394 -11.63 0.65 13.14
CA PHE A 394 -11.09 1.97 13.52
C PHE A 394 -10.66 2.10 14.98
N ASP A 395 -10.87 1.08 15.80
CA ASP A 395 -10.38 1.02 17.18
C ASP A 395 -10.08 -0.41 17.61
N SER A 396 -9.32 -0.55 18.69
CA SER A 396 -8.89 -1.85 19.22
C SER A 396 -9.95 -2.54 20.09
N GLY A 397 -11.04 -1.85 20.44
CA GLY A 397 -12.04 -2.36 21.38
C GLY A 397 -11.59 -2.41 22.84
N ILE A 398 -10.38 -1.94 23.17
CA ILE A 398 -9.85 -1.92 24.53
C ILE A 398 -9.47 -0.52 25.00
N ASP A 399 -9.34 -0.36 26.30
CA ASP A 399 -8.78 0.87 26.89
C ASP A 399 -7.27 0.91 26.69
N GLN A 400 -6.81 1.92 25.96
CA GLN A 400 -5.41 2.19 25.66
C GLN A 400 -5.22 3.67 25.31
N MET A 401 -3.99 4.15 25.28
CA MET A 401 -3.69 5.43 24.63
C MET A 401 -3.58 5.23 23.10
N PRO A 402 -3.90 6.26 22.29
CA PRO A 402 -3.65 6.20 20.85
C PRO A 402 -2.21 5.78 20.55
N TYR A 403 -2.04 4.81 19.65
CA TYR A 403 -0.76 4.26 19.19
C TYR A 403 0.08 3.52 20.26
N ASP A 404 -0.54 3.00 21.32
CA ASP A 404 0.17 2.25 22.37
C ASP A 404 0.80 0.95 21.84
N PHE A 405 0.14 0.26 20.90
CA PHE A 405 0.71 -0.91 20.25
C PHE A 405 1.91 -0.54 19.37
N THR A 406 1.76 0.50 18.53
CA THR A 406 2.86 1.01 17.71
C THR A 406 4.07 1.40 18.58
N ASN A 407 3.85 2.17 19.63
CA ASN A 407 4.90 2.57 20.57
C ASN A 407 5.57 1.36 21.24
N THR A 408 4.77 0.36 21.65
CA THR A 408 5.30 -0.87 22.26
C THR A 408 6.21 -1.62 21.30
N PHE A 409 5.79 -1.84 20.04
CA PHE A 409 6.63 -2.53 19.04
C PHE A 409 7.83 -1.70 18.56
N GLN A 410 7.83 -0.39 18.78
CA GLN A 410 9.01 0.47 18.59
C GLN A 410 9.95 0.49 19.80
N GLY A 411 9.62 -0.25 20.88
CA GLY A 411 10.39 -0.26 22.13
C GLY A 411 10.30 1.04 22.94
N ARG A 412 9.23 1.80 22.73
CA ARG A 412 8.97 3.05 23.45
C ARG A 412 7.95 2.82 24.57
N SER A 413 8.11 3.54 25.69
CA SER A 413 7.06 3.56 26.71
C SER A 413 5.98 4.56 26.31
N SER A 414 4.72 4.26 26.61
CA SER A 414 3.55 5.11 26.35
C SER A 414 3.64 6.54 26.95
N ARG A 415 4.65 6.81 27.78
CA ARG A 415 4.89 8.12 28.43
C ARG A 415 6.01 8.96 27.82
N SER A 416 6.65 8.51 26.73
CA SER A 416 7.93 9.11 26.27
C SER A 416 7.85 9.96 25.00
N TRP A 417 6.66 10.25 24.46
CA TRP A 417 6.57 11.14 23.30
C TRP A 417 6.33 12.58 23.76
N PRO A 418 7.25 13.53 23.46
CA PRO A 418 6.96 14.94 23.67
C PRO A 418 5.85 15.35 22.69
N LEU A 419 4.76 15.86 23.22
CA LEU A 419 3.82 16.66 22.45
C LEU A 419 4.62 17.85 21.90
N HIS A 420 5.01 17.80 20.63
CA HIS A 420 5.44 19.01 19.95
C HIS A 420 4.20 19.87 19.71
N PRO A 421 4.30 21.19 20.05
CA PRO A 421 3.19 22.13 19.95
C PRO A 421 2.72 22.35 18.50
#